data_df182c23e625d8963a46b8c629cd1c30
#
_entry.id   df182c23e625d8963a46b8c629cd1c30
#
_cell.length_a   1.000
_cell.length_b   1.000
_cell.length_c   1.000
_cell.angle_alpha   90.00
_cell.angle_beta   90.00
_cell.angle_gamma   90.00
#
_symmetry.space_group_name_H-M   'P 1'
#
loop_
_entity.id
_entity.type
_entity.pdbx_description
1 polymer ?
#
loop_
_entity_poly.entity_id
_entity_poly.type
_entity_poly.pdbx_seq_one_letter_code
_entity_poly.pdbx_strand_id
1 'polypeptide(L)'
;MRISILALVVALAGCGATLQTYDRLTQESDREIMTHVGGQVLKVKRTTDLPNAFGNADIFGGKVDRGFTELRFQGIAQDGRAVFRVTEIETQSTETTMSRYGGSKSKMDAQLIGNRMSGTVTTYDAPRGSTEMLPPNTTQFAIDLNKSKEFTVAGVKVRVLAVTETSLTYVLQR
;
A
#
# COMPACT_ATOMS: atom_id res chain seq x y z
N MET A 1 26.35 12.78 58.29
CA MET A 1 25.36 13.29 57.32
C MET A 1 25.78 12.82 55.92
N ARG A 2 25.18 11.71 55.44
CA ARG A 2 25.53 11.10 54.14
C ARG A 2 24.49 11.52 53.12
N ILE A 3 24.86 12.34 52.14
CA ILE A 3 24.01 12.79 51.04
C ILE A 3 24.11 11.72 49.96
N SER A 4 23.04 10.93 49.77
CA SER A 4 22.88 10.01 48.66
C SER A 4 22.42 10.78 47.42
N ILE A 5 23.30 10.92 46.45
CA ILE A 5 22.95 11.48 45.13
C ILE A 5 22.26 10.37 44.33
N LEU A 6 20.94 10.48 44.21
CA LEU A 6 20.12 9.61 43.38
C LEU A 6 20.26 10.07 41.92
N ALA A 7 21.07 9.37 41.14
CA ALA A 7 21.22 9.63 39.70
C ALA A 7 19.94 9.17 38.98
N LEU A 8 19.09 10.12 38.57
CA LEU A 8 17.91 9.89 37.75
C LEU A 8 18.37 9.64 36.32
N VAL A 9 18.54 8.39 35.93
CA VAL A 9 18.76 7.99 34.54
C VAL A 9 17.39 8.04 33.83
N VAL A 10 17.12 9.14 33.12
CA VAL A 10 15.98 9.22 32.22
C VAL A 10 16.35 8.41 30.97
N ALA A 11 15.85 7.18 30.87
CA ALA A 11 15.87 6.39 29.65
C ALA A 11 14.92 7.05 28.65
N LEU A 12 15.48 7.84 27.73
CA LEU A 12 14.80 8.28 26.52
C LEU A 12 14.59 7.04 25.62
N ALA A 13 13.56 6.26 25.89
CA ALA A 13 13.04 5.29 24.97
C ALA A 13 12.48 6.09 23.78
N GLY A 14 13.29 6.25 22.75
CA GLY A 14 12.86 6.79 21.47
C GLY A 14 11.82 5.84 20.87
N CYS A 15 10.53 6.08 21.14
CA CYS A 15 9.42 5.42 20.45
C CYS A 15 9.39 5.88 19.00
N GLY A 16 10.26 5.33 18.16
CA GLY A 16 10.06 5.41 16.72
C GLY A 16 8.80 4.62 16.37
N ALA A 17 7.83 5.26 15.69
CA ALA A 17 6.63 4.57 15.25
C ALA A 17 7.01 3.45 14.27
N THR A 18 6.64 2.21 14.58
CA THR A 18 6.86 1.05 13.70
C THR A 18 6.08 1.19 12.40
N LEU A 19 6.64 0.67 11.30
CA LEU A 19 5.96 0.64 10.01
C LEU A 19 4.69 -0.19 10.11
N GLN A 20 3.56 0.39 9.70
CA GLN A 20 2.28 -0.28 9.64
C GLN A 20 1.83 -0.50 8.20
N THR A 21 1.10 -1.60 7.98
CA THR A 21 0.47 -1.92 6.69
C THR A 21 -1.02 -1.65 6.79
N TYR A 22 -1.57 -1.07 5.72
CA TYR A 22 -2.97 -0.68 5.63
C TYR A 22 -3.59 -1.31 4.39
N ASP A 23 -4.69 -2.03 4.59
CA ASP A 23 -5.52 -2.54 3.51
C ASP A 23 -6.76 -1.65 3.39
N ARG A 24 -7.01 -1.12 2.21
CA ARG A 24 -8.15 -0.23 1.94
C ARG A 24 -9.02 -0.81 0.83
N LEU A 25 -10.27 -1.12 1.18
CA LEU A 25 -11.31 -1.43 0.20
C LEU A 25 -11.63 -0.17 -0.63
N THR A 26 -11.70 -0.30 -1.96
CA THR A 26 -11.97 0.83 -2.85
C THR A 26 -13.46 1.04 -3.10
N GLN A 27 -14.28 0.00 -2.92
CA GLN A 27 -15.74 0.07 -3.01
C GLN A 27 -16.35 0.43 -1.65
N GLU A 28 -17.59 0.89 -1.68
CA GLU A 28 -18.39 1.09 -0.48
C GLU A 28 -18.81 -0.26 0.12
N SER A 29 -18.78 -0.36 1.46
CA SER A 29 -19.33 -1.50 2.21
C SER A 29 -20.78 -1.27 2.60
N ASP A 30 -21.46 -2.37 2.93
CA ASP A 30 -22.84 -2.40 3.45
C ASP A 30 -23.91 -1.77 2.52
N ARG A 31 -23.59 -1.75 1.22
CA ARG A 31 -24.51 -1.31 0.16
C ARG A 31 -24.62 -2.38 -0.92
N GLU A 32 -25.79 -2.42 -1.53
CA GLU A 32 -26.03 -3.24 -2.71
C GLU A 32 -25.25 -2.67 -3.91
N ILE A 33 -24.44 -3.51 -4.54
CA ILE A 33 -23.63 -3.17 -5.70
C ILE A 33 -23.94 -4.19 -6.79
N MET A 34 -24.02 -3.73 -8.02
CA MET A 34 -24.15 -4.58 -9.19
C MET A 34 -22.92 -4.47 -10.08
N THR A 35 -22.47 -5.61 -10.59
CA THR A 35 -21.40 -5.68 -11.60
C THR A 35 -21.77 -6.65 -12.72
N HIS A 36 -21.09 -6.54 -13.86
CA HIS A 36 -21.28 -7.43 -15.01
C HIS A 36 -20.14 -8.43 -15.16
N VAL A 37 -20.29 -9.37 -16.06
CA VAL A 37 -19.22 -10.33 -16.42
C VAL A 37 -17.95 -9.55 -16.83
N GLY A 38 -16.80 -9.96 -16.28
CA GLY A 38 -15.53 -9.25 -16.39
C GLY A 38 -15.39 -8.04 -15.45
N GLY A 39 -16.48 -7.60 -14.83
CA GLY A 39 -16.49 -6.44 -13.94
C GLY A 39 -15.86 -6.72 -12.57
N GLN A 40 -15.39 -5.65 -11.96
CA GLN A 40 -14.76 -5.68 -10.64
C GLN A 40 -15.83 -5.86 -9.55
N VAL A 41 -15.64 -6.85 -8.67
CA VAL A 41 -16.46 -7.11 -7.48
C VAL A 41 -15.87 -6.37 -6.29
N LEU A 42 -14.57 -6.52 -6.05
CA LEU A 42 -13.86 -5.76 -5.02
C LEU A 42 -12.41 -5.50 -5.44
N LYS A 43 -11.83 -4.47 -4.86
CA LYS A 43 -10.40 -4.19 -4.92
C LYS A 43 -9.92 -3.68 -3.57
N VAL A 44 -8.95 -4.37 -3.00
CA VAL A 44 -8.29 -3.98 -1.76
C VAL A 44 -6.89 -3.51 -2.10
N LYS A 45 -6.62 -2.23 -1.90
CA LYS A 45 -5.28 -1.64 -2.03
C LYS A 45 -4.51 -1.84 -0.75
N ARG A 46 -3.25 -2.23 -0.87
CA ARG A 46 -2.31 -2.36 0.23
C ARG A 46 -1.28 -1.25 0.19
N THR A 47 -1.08 -0.57 1.31
CA THR A 47 -0.04 0.45 1.48
C THR A 47 0.68 0.23 2.80
N THR A 48 1.93 0.67 2.88
CA THR A 48 2.69 0.73 4.14
C THR A 48 3.10 2.16 4.42
N ASP A 49 3.42 2.45 5.68
CA ASP A 49 4.06 3.72 6.02
C ASP A 49 5.35 3.89 5.21
N LEU A 50 5.61 5.13 4.78
CA LEU A 50 6.88 5.48 4.16
C LEU A 50 7.99 5.37 5.22
N PRO A 51 9.04 4.57 5.00
CA PRO A 51 10.13 4.46 5.95
C PRO A 51 11.00 5.73 5.93
N ASN A 52 11.42 6.18 7.11
CA ASN A 52 12.46 7.18 7.25
C ASN A 52 13.87 6.55 7.17
N ALA A 53 14.92 7.35 7.28
CA ALA A 53 16.31 6.88 7.22
C ALA A 53 16.69 5.87 8.32
N PHE A 54 15.89 5.77 9.39
CA PHE A 54 16.13 4.86 10.52
C PHE A 54 15.21 3.62 10.48
N GLY A 55 14.44 3.44 9.40
CA GLY A 55 13.51 2.32 9.24
C GLY A 55 12.20 2.45 10.01
N ASN A 56 11.93 3.61 10.61
CA ASN A 56 10.67 3.92 11.29
C ASN A 56 9.69 4.62 10.33
N ALA A 57 8.42 4.70 10.73
CA ALA A 57 7.41 5.41 9.95
C ALA A 57 7.75 6.90 9.80
N ASP A 58 7.41 7.44 8.62
CA ASP A 58 7.53 8.85 8.31
C ASP A 58 6.58 9.69 9.18
N ILE A 59 7.11 10.79 9.75
CA ILE A 59 6.33 11.71 10.59
C ILE A 59 5.31 12.53 9.79
N PHE A 60 5.46 12.63 8.47
CA PHE A 60 4.54 13.33 7.58
C PHE A 60 3.37 12.48 7.10
N GLY A 61 3.30 11.20 7.52
CA GLY A 61 2.24 10.28 7.15
C GLY A 61 2.30 9.78 5.70
N GLY A 62 3.47 9.86 5.07
CA GLY A 62 3.71 9.32 3.74
C GLY A 62 3.38 7.83 3.67
N LYS A 63 2.85 7.39 2.53
CA LYS A 63 2.54 5.97 2.28
C LYS A 63 3.24 5.49 1.02
N VAL A 64 3.60 4.21 1.01
CA VAL A 64 4.18 3.50 -0.13
C VAL A 64 3.17 2.47 -0.60
N ASP A 65 2.97 2.39 -1.92
CA ASP A 65 2.11 1.38 -2.54
C ASP A 65 2.77 -0.01 -2.41
N ARG A 66 2.00 -1.00 -1.97
CA ARG A 66 2.39 -2.40 -1.84
C ARG A 66 1.59 -3.33 -2.74
N GLY A 67 0.78 -2.73 -3.64
CA GLY A 67 -0.03 -3.47 -4.59
C GLY A 67 -1.49 -3.57 -4.19
N PHE A 68 -2.17 -4.56 -4.76
CA PHE A 68 -3.60 -4.75 -4.51
C PHE A 68 -4.04 -6.18 -4.78
N THR A 69 -5.18 -6.55 -4.19
CA THR A 69 -5.95 -7.74 -4.53
C THR A 69 -7.25 -7.30 -5.20
N GLU A 70 -7.55 -7.86 -6.37
CA GLU A 70 -8.77 -7.56 -7.13
C GLU A 70 -9.55 -8.85 -7.40
N LEU A 71 -10.87 -8.81 -7.16
CA LEU A 71 -11.81 -9.88 -7.48
C LEU A 71 -12.69 -9.43 -8.64
N ARG A 72 -12.81 -10.25 -9.68
CA ARG A 72 -13.70 -10.05 -10.82
C ARG A 72 -14.68 -11.19 -10.96
N PHE A 73 -15.92 -10.87 -11.33
CA PHE A 73 -16.93 -11.85 -11.72
C PHE A 73 -16.69 -12.27 -13.16
N GLN A 74 -16.66 -13.59 -13.43
CA GLN A 74 -16.39 -14.15 -14.77
C GLN A 74 -17.63 -14.73 -15.45
N GLY A 75 -18.79 -14.74 -14.74
CA GLY A 75 -20.03 -15.33 -15.24
C GLY A 75 -20.38 -16.61 -14.51
N ILE A 76 -21.27 -17.40 -15.12
CA ILE A 76 -21.73 -18.70 -14.61
C ILE A 76 -21.14 -19.80 -15.47
N ALA A 77 -20.57 -20.82 -14.85
CA ALA A 77 -20.10 -22.03 -15.52
C ALA A 77 -21.27 -22.90 -16.00
N GLN A 78 -21.00 -23.85 -16.89
CA GLN A 78 -22.04 -24.79 -17.42
C GLN A 78 -22.74 -25.61 -16.32
N ASP A 79 -22.08 -25.82 -15.21
CA ASP A 79 -22.62 -26.52 -14.02
C ASP A 79 -23.42 -25.62 -13.07
N GLY A 80 -23.67 -24.36 -13.46
CA GLY A 80 -24.45 -23.37 -12.70
C GLY A 80 -23.67 -22.67 -11.59
N ARG A 81 -22.38 -22.91 -11.41
CA ARG A 81 -21.55 -22.26 -10.39
C ARG A 81 -21.11 -20.87 -10.86
N ALA A 82 -21.12 -19.91 -9.96
CA ALA A 82 -20.57 -18.58 -10.22
C ALA A 82 -19.04 -18.63 -10.23
N VAL A 83 -18.43 -18.10 -11.29
CA VAL A 83 -16.97 -18.13 -11.49
C VAL A 83 -16.40 -16.76 -11.18
N PHE A 84 -15.32 -16.76 -10.40
CA PHE A 84 -14.60 -15.58 -9.99
C PHE A 84 -13.11 -15.72 -10.31
N ARG A 85 -12.46 -14.58 -10.58
CA ARG A 85 -11.02 -14.48 -10.74
C ARG A 85 -10.46 -13.49 -9.73
N VAL A 86 -9.51 -13.96 -8.92
CA VAL A 86 -8.68 -13.12 -8.04
C VAL A 86 -7.38 -12.83 -8.77
N THR A 87 -6.98 -11.57 -8.73
CA THR A 87 -5.66 -11.13 -9.20
C THR A 87 -4.99 -10.40 -8.05
N GLU A 88 -3.80 -10.87 -7.67
CA GLU A 88 -2.95 -10.21 -6.70
C GLU A 88 -1.74 -9.61 -7.42
N ILE A 89 -1.47 -8.34 -7.14
CA ILE A 89 -0.29 -7.64 -7.63
C ILE A 89 0.44 -7.11 -6.41
N GLU A 90 1.70 -7.50 -6.27
CA GLU A 90 2.60 -6.98 -5.26
C GLU A 90 3.48 -5.90 -5.88
N THR A 91 3.68 -4.81 -5.13
CA THR A 91 4.56 -3.72 -5.51
C THR A 91 5.72 -3.64 -4.53
N GLN A 92 6.94 -3.78 -5.04
CA GLN A 92 8.16 -3.55 -4.29
C GLN A 92 8.61 -2.11 -4.45
N SER A 93 8.94 -1.46 -3.34
CA SER A 93 9.41 -0.09 -3.38
C SER A 93 10.56 0.10 -2.38
N THR A 94 11.60 0.77 -2.83
CA THR A 94 12.75 1.22 -2.03
C THR A 94 12.62 2.69 -1.63
N GLU A 95 11.45 3.28 -1.82
CA GLU A 95 11.20 4.67 -1.41
C GLU A 95 11.35 4.85 0.10
N THR A 96 11.96 5.96 0.46
CA THR A 96 12.12 6.43 1.83
C THR A 96 11.77 7.91 1.90
N THR A 97 11.63 8.47 3.10
CA THR A 97 11.47 9.92 3.30
C THR A 97 12.57 10.72 2.57
N MET A 98 13.82 10.22 2.61
CA MET A 98 14.94 10.88 1.93
C MET A 98 14.80 10.88 0.41
N SER A 99 14.36 9.76 -0.17
CA SER A 99 14.19 9.66 -1.62
C SER A 99 13.01 10.45 -2.14
N ARG A 100 11.95 10.61 -1.33
CA ARG A 100 10.72 11.32 -1.72
C ARG A 100 10.79 12.82 -1.49
N TYR A 101 11.36 13.26 -0.36
CA TYR A 101 11.40 14.65 0.06
C TYR A 101 12.81 15.24 0.08
N GLY A 102 13.84 14.41 -0.14
CA GLY A 102 15.23 14.88 -0.25
C GLY A 102 15.42 15.66 -1.54
N GLY A 103 15.75 16.94 -1.40
CA GLY A 103 16.16 17.77 -2.53
C GLY A 103 17.66 17.63 -2.83
N SER A 104 18.08 18.07 -4.00
CA SER A 104 19.50 18.26 -4.29
C SER A 104 20.05 19.42 -3.44
N LYS A 105 21.25 19.22 -2.87
CA LYS A 105 22.00 20.26 -2.18
C LYS A 105 23.17 20.67 -3.04
N SER A 106 23.25 21.95 -3.39
CA SER A 106 24.40 22.50 -4.09
C SER A 106 25.27 23.26 -3.12
N LYS A 107 26.53 22.91 -3.06
CA LYS A 107 27.57 23.65 -2.34
C LYS A 107 28.39 24.43 -3.36
N MET A 108 28.50 25.72 -3.18
CA MET A 108 29.32 26.58 -4.00
C MET A 108 30.53 27.04 -3.18
N ASP A 109 31.71 26.66 -3.64
CA ASP A 109 32.98 27.13 -3.10
C ASP A 109 33.57 28.11 -4.12
N ALA A 110 33.62 29.40 -3.78
CA ALA A 110 34.14 30.45 -4.63
C ALA A 110 35.34 31.14 -3.98
N GLN A 111 36.39 31.37 -4.78
CA GLN A 111 37.59 32.08 -4.35
C GLN A 111 37.82 33.26 -5.29
N LEU A 112 38.15 34.42 -4.70
CA LEU A 112 38.55 35.61 -5.42
C LEU A 112 40.09 35.66 -5.46
N ILE A 113 40.68 35.55 -6.65
CA ILE A 113 42.12 35.64 -6.87
C ILE A 113 42.38 36.85 -7.74
N GLY A 114 42.83 37.97 -7.10
CA GLY A 114 42.98 39.26 -7.77
C GLY A 114 41.64 39.79 -8.30
N ASN A 115 41.52 39.99 -9.61
CA ASN A 115 40.29 40.47 -10.26
C ASN A 115 39.48 39.36 -10.94
N ARG A 116 39.75 38.08 -10.62
CA ARG A 116 39.05 36.92 -11.16
C ARG A 116 38.42 36.09 -10.06
N MET A 117 37.16 35.74 -10.26
CA MET A 117 36.41 34.79 -9.41
C MET A 117 36.47 33.42 -10.04
N SER A 118 36.96 32.44 -9.26
CA SER A 118 36.93 31.02 -9.62
C SER A 118 36.11 30.30 -8.58
N GLY A 119 35.21 29.40 -9.02
CA GLY A 119 34.36 28.65 -8.11
C GLY A 119 33.99 27.30 -8.67
N THR A 120 33.72 26.36 -7.77
CA THR A 120 33.21 25.04 -8.07
C THR A 120 31.85 24.90 -7.42
N VAL A 121 30.86 24.41 -8.19
CA VAL A 121 29.54 24.02 -7.68
C VAL A 121 29.51 22.50 -7.62
N THR A 122 29.31 21.95 -6.41
CA THR A 122 29.12 20.51 -6.21
C THR A 122 27.67 20.29 -5.83
N THR A 123 26.95 19.52 -6.67
CA THR A 123 25.56 19.15 -6.40
C THR A 123 25.50 17.71 -5.90
N TYR A 124 24.82 17.51 -4.77
CA TYR A 124 24.53 16.21 -4.19
C TYR A 124 23.03 15.94 -4.38
N ASP A 125 22.68 14.95 -5.18
CA ASP A 125 21.31 14.51 -5.34
C ASP A 125 20.91 13.53 -4.22
N ALA A 126 19.69 13.66 -3.73
CA ALA A 126 19.14 12.66 -2.82
C ALA A 126 19.02 11.30 -3.52
N PRO A 127 19.20 10.19 -2.79
CA PRO A 127 18.97 8.85 -3.35
C PRO A 127 17.56 8.76 -3.92
N ARG A 128 17.42 8.32 -5.16
CA ARG A 128 16.11 8.09 -5.77
C ARG A 128 15.59 6.73 -5.32
N GLY A 129 14.33 6.69 -4.86
CA GLY A 129 13.60 5.45 -4.66
C GLY A 129 13.12 4.88 -5.99
N SER A 130 13.03 3.56 -6.06
CA SER A 130 12.40 2.84 -7.17
C SER A 130 11.15 2.15 -6.68
N THR A 131 10.16 2.03 -7.56
CA THR A 131 8.94 1.27 -7.33
C THR A 131 8.73 0.36 -8.52
N GLU A 132 8.63 -0.94 -8.27
CA GLU A 132 8.46 -1.97 -9.27
C GLU A 132 7.24 -2.83 -8.93
N MET A 133 6.41 -3.07 -9.92
CA MET A 133 5.25 -3.94 -9.81
C MET A 133 5.65 -5.35 -10.24
N LEU A 134 5.45 -6.32 -9.35
CA LEU A 134 5.74 -7.73 -9.67
C LEU A 134 4.68 -8.31 -10.61
N PRO A 135 5.01 -9.41 -11.32
CA PRO A 135 4.04 -10.11 -12.16
C PRO A 135 2.79 -10.49 -11.38
N PRO A 136 1.59 -10.35 -11.98
CA PRO A 136 0.34 -10.67 -11.31
C PRO A 136 0.22 -12.17 -11.02
N ASN A 137 -0.17 -12.51 -9.79
CA ASN A 137 -0.64 -13.83 -9.44
C ASN A 137 -2.15 -13.88 -9.64
N THR A 138 -2.62 -14.83 -10.46
CA THR A 138 -4.04 -14.93 -10.81
C THR A 138 -4.58 -16.33 -10.54
N THR A 139 -5.66 -16.40 -9.77
CA THR A 139 -6.37 -17.63 -9.43
C THR A 139 -7.84 -17.51 -9.81
N GLN A 140 -8.39 -18.57 -10.39
CA GLN A 140 -9.82 -18.68 -10.70
C GLN A 140 -10.46 -19.76 -9.83
N PHE A 141 -11.66 -19.47 -9.32
CA PHE A 141 -12.45 -20.41 -8.53
C PHE A 141 -13.94 -20.28 -8.84
N ALA A 142 -14.70 -21.33 -8.54
CA ALA A 142 -16.13 -21.35 -8.75
C ALA A 142 -16.86 -21.66 -7.43
N ILE A 143 -17.98 -20.95 -7.20
CA ILE A 143 -18.80 -21.10 -5.99
C ILE A 143 -20.20 -21.58 -6.39
N ASP A 144 -20.68 -22.62 -5.70
CA ASP A 144 -22.07 -23.04 -5.76
C ASP A 144 -22.91 -22.14 -4.84
N LEU A 145 -23.59 -21.17 -5.45
CA LEU A 145 -24.43 -20.19 -4.73
C LEU A 145 -25.69 -20.80 -4.12
N ASN A 146 -26.04 -22.06 -4.46
CA ASN A 146 -27.11 -22.80 -3.79
C ASN A 146 -26.66 -23.32 -2.43
N LYS A 147 -25.34 -23.59 -2.26
CA LYS A 147 -24.74 -24.05 -1.01
C LYS A 147 -24.27 -22.91 -0.12
N SER A 148 -23.65 -21.91 -0.69
CA SER A 148 -23.16 -20.75 0.06
C SER A 148 -23.25 -19.49 -0.78
N LYS A 149 -23.93 -18.47 -0.26
CA LYS A 149 -23.99 -17.14 -0.85
C LYS A 149 -22.94 -16.18 -0.30
N GLU A 150 -22.07 -16.65 0.59
CA GLU A 150 -21.04 -15.84 1.22
C GLU A 150 -19.68 -16.49 1.08
N PHE A 151 -18.67 -15.65 0.82
CA PHE A 151 -17.26 -16.05 0.82
C PHE A 151 -16.38 -14.85 1.15
N THR A 152 -15.10 -15.09 1.46
CA THR A 152 -14.17 -14.03 1.88
C THR A 152 -12.96 -13.97 0.95
N VAL A 153 -12.59 -12.76 0.52
CA VAL A 153 -11.39 -12.49 -0.27
C VAL A 153 -10.69 -11.28 0.32
N ALA A 154 -9.39 -11.38 0.58
CA ALA A 154 -8.56 -10.30 1.16
C ALA A 154 -9.18 -9.67 2.43
N GLY A 155 -9.78 -10.48 3.31
CA GLY A 155 -10.41 -10.02 4.54
C GLY A 155 -11.77 -9.32 4.37
N VAL A 156 -12.30 -9.26 3.14
CA VAL A 156 -13.63 -8.69 2.84
C VAL A 156 -14.60 -9.82 2.56
N LYS A 157 -15.72 -9.86 3.27
CA LYS A 157 -16.82 -10.79 3.04
C LYS A 157 -17.67 -10.29 1.88
N VAL A 158 -17.88 -11.13 0.89
CA VAL A 158 -18.77 -10.91 -0.24
C VAL A 158 -20.04 -11.72 0.00
N ARG A 159 -21.19 -11.05 0.09
CA ARG A 159 -22.52 -11.70 0.13
C ARG A 159 -23.19 -11.49 -1.20
N VAL A 160 -23.46 -12.58 -1.92
CA VAL A 160 -24.20 -12.55 -3.18
C VAL A 160 -25.69 -12.51 -2.91
N LEU A 161 -26.37 -11.50 -3.46
CA LEU A 161 -27.83 -11.34 -3.38
C LEU A 161 -28.53 -12.01 -4.56
N ALA A 162 -28.03 -11.72 -5.77
CA ALA A 162 -28.55 -12.29 -7.01
C ALA A 162 -27.43 -12.47 -8.03
N VAL A 163 -27.58 -13.45 -8.91
CA VAL A 163 -26.69 -13.70 -10.02
C VAL A 163 -27.51 -14.06 -11.26
N THR A 164 -27.10 -13.53 -12.40
CA THR A 164 -27.60 -13.87 -13.72
C THR A 164 -26.42 -14.28 -14.62
N GLU A 165 -26.67 -14.72 -15.83
CA GLU A 165 -25.62 -15.05 -16.78
C GLU A 165 -24.67 -13.87 -17.05
N THR A 166 -25.16 -12.63 -16.93
CA THR A 166 -24.41 -11.41 -17.30
C THR A 166 -24.10 -10.49 -16.13
N SER A 167 -24.73 -10.66 -14.97
CA SER A 167 -24.60 -9.74 -13.85
C SER A 167 -24.57 -10.43 -12.49
N LEU A 168 -23.95 -9.77 -11.54
CA LEU A 168 -23.85 -10.15 -10.14
C LEU A 168 -24.28 -8.97 -9.27
N THR A 169 -25.26 -9.20 -8.37
CA THR A 169 -25.66 -8.25 -7.32
C THR A 169 -25.17 -8.76 -5.98
N TYR A 170 -24.50 -7.92 -5.21
CA TYR A 170 -23.79 -8.33 -3.99
C TYR A 170 -23.66 -7.17 -2.99
N VAL A 171 -23.28 -7.52 -1.76
CA VAL A 171 -22.90 -6.59 -0.68
C VAL A 171 -21.51 -6.97 -0.18
N LEU A 172 -20.69 -5.98 0.10
CA LEU A 172 -19.39 -6.13 0.75
C LEU A 172 -19.50 -5.81 2.24
N GLN A 173 -18.90 -6.64 3.09
CA GLN A 173 -18.84 -6.45 4.54
C GLN A 173 -17.38 -6.58 5.00
N ARG A 174 -16.96 -5.70 5.90
CA ARG A 174 -15.59 -5.66 6.43
C ARG A 174 -15.59 -5.73 7.94
#